data_ef60c646bf33e9459f6bfd09f399977d
#
_entry.id   ef60c646bf33e9459f6bfd09f399977d
#
_cell.length_a   1.000
_cell.length_b   1.000
_cell.length_c   1.000
_cell.angle_alpha   90.00
_cell.angle_beta   90.00
_cell.angle_gamma   90.00
#
_symmetry.space_group_name_H-M   'P 1'
#
loop_
_entity.id
_entity.type
_entity.pdbx_description
1 polymer ?
#
loop_
_entity_poly.entity_id
_entity_poly.type
_entity_poly.pdbx_seq_one_letter_code
_entity_poly.pdbx_strand_id
1 'polypeptide(L)'
;MRLVIARCSVDYTGRLTAHLPLATRLLVHKGDGSLLVHSDGGSYKPLNWMSPPCTLTVEEPDAEATGAGIVELWRVTHAKTGDALLVRIHEVIHDSSHELGIDPGLVKDGVEADLQRLLAEQVDVIGDDLALVRREFPTAIGPVDLMLRRVEVELASGAVRHVAVEVKRRAGIDAVEQLTRYLELLNRDPHLAPVRGVLAAQSIAPQAKTLAGDRGIDTVVLDYDAMKGVESGIPTLF
;
A
#
# COMPACT_ATOMS: atom_id res chain seq x y z
N MET A 1 -22.06 -1.14 11.82
CA MET A 1 -21.13 -0.14 12.40
C MET A 1 -21.93 0.82 13.27
N ARG A 2 -21.48 1.12 14.50
CA ARG A 2 -22.10 2.09 15.42
C ARG A 2 -21.18 3.31 15.56
N LEU A 3 -21.75 4.49 15.46
CA LEU A 3 -21.08 5.77 15.62
C LEU A 3 -21.65 6.47 16.85
N VAL A 4 -20.79 6.83 17.82
CA VAL A 4 -21.22 7.52 19.02
C VAL A 4 -20.37 8.77 19.24
N ILE A 5 -21.00 9.93 19.35
CA ILE A 5 -20.35 11.15 19.83
C ILE A 5 -20.72 11.28 21.29
N ALA A 6 -19.71 11.22 22.15
CA ALA A 6 -19.90 11.21 23.59
C ALA A 6 -18.84 12.03 24.32
N ARG A 7 -19.23 12.61 25.44
CA ARG A 7 -18.30 13.17 26.42
C ARG A 7 -17.80 12.01 27.29
N CYS A 8 -16.53 11.62 27.11
CA CYS A 8 -15.98 10.42 27.71
C CYS A 8 -14.51 10.57 28.10
N SER A 9 -14.07 9.74 29.06
CA SER A 9 -12.67 9.44 29.32
C SER A 9 -12.37 8.00 28.91
N VAL A 10 -11.11 7.71 28.56
CA VAL A 10 -10.71 6.39 28.06
C VAL A 10 -9.41 5.95 28.72
N ASP A 11 -9.42 4.75 29.29
CA ASP A 11 -8.22 4.09 29.82
C ASP A 11 -7.90 2.86 29.00
N TYR A 12 -6.65 2.76 28.58
CA TYR A 12 -6.10 1.55 27.99
C TYR A 12 -5.14 0.87 28.98
N THR A 13 -5.31 -0.43 29.13
CA THR A 13 -4.42 -1.30 29.91
C THR A 13 -3.99 -2.50 29.10
N GLY A 14 -2.70 -2.76 29.02
CA GLY A 14 -2.11 -3.84 28.25
C GLY A 14 -0.60 -3.75 28.23
N ARG A 15 0.02 -3.86 27.06
CA ARG A 15 1.47 -3.69 26.86
C ARG A 15 2.01 -2.36 27.39
N LEU A 16 1.16 -1.37 27.46
CA LEU A 16 1.40 -0.06 28.11
C LEU A 16 0.09 0.40 28.77
N THR A 17 0.14 1.46 29.57
CA THR A 17 -1.05 2.16 30.07
C THR A 17 -1.14 3.51 29.40
N ALA A 18 -2.36 3.89 28.98
CA ALA A 18 -2.63 5.21 28.41
C ALA A 18 -3.96 5.73 28.95
N HIS A 19 -4.05 7.03 29.18
CA HIS A 19 -5.24 7.71 29.65
C HIS A 19 -5.59 8.88 28.73
N LEU A 20 -6.84 8.92 28.28
CA LEU A 20 -7.43 10.06 27.59
C LEU A 20 -8.38 10.77 28.56
N PRO A 21 -8.09 11.99 29.00
CA PRO A 21 -8.93 12.77 29.92
C PRO A 21 -10.31 13.03 29.35
N LEU A 22 -11.26 13.44 30.20
CA LEU A 22 -12.64 13.73 29.82
C LEU A 22 -12.71 14.79 28.70
N ALA A 23 -13.27 14.41 27.56
CA ALA A 23 -13.52 15.29 26.41
C ALA A 23 -14.61 14.70 25.51
N THR A 24 -15.17 15.51 24.63
CA THR A 24 -16.05 15.03 23.57
C THR A 24 -15.24 14.31 22.49
N ARG A 25 -15.66 13.10 22.13
CA ARG A 25 -14.97 12.22 21.17
C ARG A 25 -15.95 11.49 20.27
N LEU A 26 -15.46 11.09 19.11
CA LEU A 26 -16.15 10.14 18.25
C LEU A 26 -15.63 8.73 18.57
N LEU A 27 -16.56 7.86 18.91
CA LEU A 27 -16.34 6.43 19.09
C LEU A 27 -16.90 5.69 17.88
N VAL A 28 -16.07 4.87 17.22
CA VAL A 28 -16.48 4.08 16.06
C VAL A 28 -16.33 2.60 16.41
N HIS A 29 -17.45 1.91 16.58
CA HIS A 29 -17.49 0.46 16.76
C HIS A 29 -17.87 -0.22 15.44
N LYS A 30 -16.93 -0.98 14.86
CA LYS A 30 -17.10 -1.63 13.55
C LYS A 30 -17.73 -3.03 13.67
N GLY A 31 -18.18 -3.56 12.54
CA GLY A 31 -18.77 -4.90 12.47
C GLY A 31 -17.80 -6.05 12.77
N ASP A 32 -16.48 -5.83 12.67
CA ASP A 32 -15.45 -6.78 13.07
C ASP A 32 -15.11 -6.74 14.57
N GLY A 33 -15.84 -5.93 15.35
CA GLY A 33 -15.66 -5.74 16.78
C GLY A 33 -14.66 -4.66 17.16
N SER A 34 -13.88 -4.10 16.21
CA SER A 34 -12.91 -3.05 16.51
C SER A 34 -13.56 -1.79 17.03
N LEU A 35 -12.90 -1.13 18.02
CA LEU A 35 -13.28 0.18 18.53
C LEU A 35 -12.17 1.18 18.24
N LEU A 36 -12.54 2.35 17.68
CA LEU A 36 -11.64 3.49 17.47
C LEU A 36 -12.17 4.69 18.23
N VAL A 37 -11.25 5.47 18.80
CA VAL A 37 -11.53 6.70 19.57
C VAL A 37 -10.86 7.87 18.85
N HIS A 38 -11.65 8.81 18.34
CA HIS A 38 -11.17 9.97 17.59
C HIS A 38 -11.45 11.28 18.33
N SER A 39 -10.57 12.25 18.15
CA SER A 39 -10.85 13.68 18.41
C SER A 39 -11.23 14.38 17.11
N ASP A 40 -11.56 15.66 17.20
CA ASP A 40 -11.83 16.52 16.05
C ASP A 40 -10.56 16.90 15.24
N GLY A 41 -9.41 16.39 15.63
CA GLY A 41 -8.11 16.60 14.98
C GLY A 41 -7.32 15.31 14.82
N GLY A 42 -6.07 15.43 14.33
CA GLY A 42 -5.17 14.28 14.18
C GLY A 42 -5.29 13.53 12.85
N SER A 43 -5.93 14.14 11.84
CA SER A 43 -6.13 13.57 10.51
C SER A 43 -6.87 12.21 10.57
N TYR A 44 -6.36 11.15 9.93
CA TYR A 44 -7.00 9.84 9.89
C TYR A 44 -6.68 8.95 11.12
N LYS A 45 -5.74 9.35 11.98
CA LYS A 45 -5.27 8.51 13.09
C LYS A 45 -6.21 8.63 14.30
N PRO A 46 -6.73 7.51 14.85
CA PRO A 46 -7.43 7.54 16.12
C PRO A 46 -6.44 7.86 17.27
N LEU A 47 -6.95 8.47 18.34
CA LEU A 47 -6.20 8.68 19.59
C LEU A 47 -5.90 7.36 20.29
N ASN A 48 -6.84 6.42 20.22
CA ASN A 48 -6.70 5.05 20.72
C ASN A 48 -7.61 4.11 19.93
N TRP A 49 -7.26 2.82 19.89
CA TRP A 49 -8.06 1.81 19.24
C TRP A 49 -7.81 0.41 19.80
N MET A 50 -8.79 -0.48 19.62
CA MET A 50 -8.66 -1.92 19.83
C MET A 50 -8.94 -2.63 18.52
N SER A 51 -7.97 -3.41 18.04
CA SER A 51 -8.10 -4.21 16.81
C SER A 51 -8.77 -5.56 17.09
N PRO A 52 -9.41 -6.20 16.12
CA PRO A 52 -9.96 -7.53 16.28
C PRO A 52 -8.85 -8.61 16.46
N PRO A 53 -9.12 -9.74 17.10
CA PRO A 53 -10.39 -10.12 17.70
C PRO A 53 -10.60 -9.49 19.08
N CYS A 54 -11.62 -8.66 19.20
CA CYS A 54 -11.99 -8.03 20.48
C CYS A 54 -13.50 -8.05 20.67
N THR A 55 -13.92 -7.91 21.93
CA THR A 55 -15.33 -7.91 22.33
C THR A 55 -15.63 -6.63 23.09
N LEU A 56 -16.66 -5.91 22.68
CA LEU A 56 -17.25 -4.80 23.42
C LEU A 56 -18.35 -5.34 24.35
N THR A 57 -18.25 -5.00 25.63
CA THR A 57 -19.30 -5.18 26.63
C THR A 57 -19.74 -3.81 27.14
N VAL A 58 -21.02 -3.56 27.14
CA VAL A 58 -21.63 -2.38 27.79
C VAL A 58 -22.03 -2.79 29.20
N GLU A 59 -21.48 -2.08 30.18
CA GLU A 59 -21.70 -2.32 31.60
C GLU A 59 -22.48 -1.16 32.22
N GLU A 60 -23.37 -1.44 33.16
CA GLU A 60 -24.01 -0.41 33.96
C GLU A 60 -22.99 0.14 34.98
N PRO A 61 -22.92 1.47 35.17
CA PRO A 61 -22.05 2.05 36.20
C PRO A 61 -22.55 1.68 37.59
N ASP A 62 -21.61 1.37 38.48
CA ASP A 62 -21.91 1.19 39.91
C ASP A 62 -22.28 2.52 40.59
N ALA A 63 -22.57 2.48 41.89
CA ALA A 63 -23.00 3.67 42.64
C ALA A 63 -21.90 4.76 42.70
N GLU A 64 -20.64 4.39 42.74
CA GLU A 64 -19.49 5.32 42.75
C GLU A 64 -19.33 5.98 41.38
N ALA A 65 -19.34 5.20 40.31
CA ALA A 65 -19.26 5.67 38.93
C ALA A 65 -20.46 6.57 38.56
N THR A 66 -21.67 6.19 39.00
CA THR A 66 -22.87 7.02 38.85
C THR A 66 -22.75 8.32 39.59
N GLY A 67 -22.21 8.30 40.82
CA GLY A 67 -21.92 9.51 41.61
C GLY A 67 -20.87 10.43 40.96
N ALA A 68 -19.97 9.86 40.17
CA ALA A 68 -18.99 10.60 39.33
C ALA A 68 -19.57 11.10 37.99
N GLY A 69 -20.86 10.91 37.73
CA GLY A 69 -21.54 11.36 36.53
C GLY A 69 -21.31 10.45 35.30
N ILE A 70 -20.93 9.20 35.49
CA ILE A 70 -20.81 8.22 34.41
C ILE A 70 -22.19 7.61 34.19
N VAL A 71 -22.63 7.60 32.95
CA VAL A 71 -23.94 7.07 32.54
C VAL A 71 -23.83 5.70 31.87
N GLU A 72 -22.67 5.37 31.31
CA GLU A 72 -22.42 4.10 30.61
C GLU A 72 -20.93 3.76 30.64
N LEU A 73 -20.61 2.48 30.77
CA LEU A 73 -19.25 1.94 30.72
C LEU A 73 -19.11 0.99 29.53
N TRP A 74 -18.14 1.26 28.66
CA TRP A 74 -17.78 0.33 27.59
C TRP A 74 -16.44 -0.32 27.92
N ARG A 75 -16.45 -1.64 28.00
CA ARG A 75 -15.25 -2.45 28.15
C ARG A 75 -14.98 -3.17 26.84
N VAL A 76 -13.84 -2.90 26.22
CA VAL A 76 -13.37 -3.62 25.04
C VAL A 76 -12.16 -4.45 25.41
N THR A 77 -12.24 -5.76 25.26
CA THR A 77 -11.17 -6.68 25.64
C THR A 77 -10.67 -7.43 24.41
N HIS A 78 -9.35 -7.43 24.20
CA HIS A 78 -8.73 -8.19 23.12
C HIS A 78 -8.61 -9.66 23.51
N ALA A 79 -9.16 -10.55 22.68
CA ALA A 79 -9.32 -11.97 23.01
C ALA A 79 -8.01 -12.75 23.20
N LYS A 80 -6.91 -12.31 22.55
CA LYS A 80 -5.62 -13.02 22.59
C LYS A 80 -4.63 -12.44 23.59
N THR A 81 -4.58 -11.11 23.74
CA THR A 81 -3.58 -10.44 24.59
C THR A 81 -4.10 -10.06 25.96
N GLY A 82 -5.43 -10.02 26.14
CA GLY A 82 -6.07 -9.55 27.35
C GLY A 82 -5.99 -8.03 27.53
N ASP A 83 -5.48 -7.29 26.56
CA ASP A 83 -5.49 -5.83 26.57
C ASP A 83 -6.93 -5.34 26.69
N ALA A 84 -7.13 -4.29 27.48
CA ALA A 84 -8.46 -3.74 27.72
C ALA A 84 -8.51 -2.25 27.46
N LEU A 85 -9.64 -1.79 26.94
CA LEU A 85 -10.00 -0.40 26.74
C LEU A 85 -11.27 -0.13 27.51
N LEU A 86 -11.20 0.77 28.51
CA LEU A 86 -12.35 1.16 29.31
C LEU A 86 -12.76 2.59 28.95
N VAL A 87 -13.95 2.72 28.35
CA VAL A 87 -14.54 4.03 28.02
C VAL A 87 -15.59 4.35 29.06
N ARG A 88 -15.43 5.47 29.80
CA ARG A 88 -16.40 6.00 30.74
C ARG A 88 -17.15 7.13 30.08
N ILE A 89 -18.41 6.90 29.79
CA ILE A 89 -19.29 7.85 29.10
C ILE A 89 -20.06 8.66 30.15
N HIS A 90 -19.93 9.97 30.08
CA HIS A 90 -20.66 10.92 30.93
C HIS A 90 -21.91 11.49 30.25
N GLU A 91 -21.86 11.61 28.92
CA GLU A 91 -22.96 12.14 28.12
C GLU A 91 -22.89 11.57 26.71
N VAL A 92 -24.00 11.09 26.21
CA VAL A 92 -24.15 10.69 24.81
C VAL A 92 -24.80 11.84 24.06
N ILE A 93 -24.08 12.41 23.10
CA ILE A 93 -24.55 13.53 22.27
C ILE A 93 -25.22 13.00 21.00
N HIS A 94 -24.67 11.93 20.44
CA HIS A 94 -25.21 11.28 19.24
C HIS A 94 -24.90 9.78 19.28
N ASP A 95 -25.84 8.96 18.86
CA ASP A 95 -25.67 7.52 18.70
C ASP A 95 -26.45 7.05 17.48
N SER A 96 -25.78 6.38 16.57
CA SER A 96 -26.38 5.84 15.35
C SER A 96 -25.71 4.54 14.92
N SER A 97 -26.52 3.62 14.40
CA SER A 97 -26.07 2.36 13.84
C SER A 97 -26.38 2.27 12.35
N HIS A 98 -25.43 1.75 11.59
CA HIS A 98 -25.51 1.66 10.13
C HIS A 98 -25.03 0.30 9.66
N GLU A 99 -25.73 -0.28 8.68
CA GLU A 99 -25.28 -1.42 7.93
C GLU A 99 -24.61 -0.93 6.64
N LEU A 100 -23.31 -1.19 6.49
CA LEU A 100 -22.55 -0.75 5.31
C LEU A 100 -22.51 -1.82 4.20
N GLY A 101 -23.09 -3.01 4.47
CA GLY A 101 -23.01 -4.13 3.54
C GLY A 101 -21.61 -4.75 3.46
N ILE A 102 -21.38 -5.49 2.41
CA ILE A 102 -20.08 -6.09 2.10
C ILE A 102 -19.24 -5.08 1.33
N ASP A 103 -18.09 -4.72 1.88
CA ASP A 103 -17.13 -3.88 1.18
C ASP A 103 -16.54 -4.66 0.00
N PRO A 104 -16.64 -4.17 -1.25
CA PRO A 104 -16.03 -4.83 -2.41
C PRO A 104 -14.50 -4.81 -2.38
N GLY A 105 -13.90 -4.18 -1.39
CA GLY A 105 -12.46 -4.00 -1.27
C GLY A 105 -11.94 -2.81 -2.08
N LEU A 106 -10.68 -2.49 -1.85
CA LEU A 106 -9.99 -1.46 -2.62
C LEU A 106 -9.66 -2.01 -4.01
N VAL A 107 -10.35 -1.55 -5.02
CA VAL A 107 -9.87 -1.67 -6.40
C VAL A 107 -8.70 -0.69 -6.50
N LYS A 108 -7.47 -1.20 -6.38
CA LYS A 108 -6.29 -0.42 -6.72
C LYS A 108 -6.40 -0.08 -8.20
N ASP A 109 -6.23 1.20 -8.50
CA ASP A 109 -6.04 1.61 -9.89
C ASP A 109 -4.86 0.78 -10.42
N GLY A 110 -5.16 -0.18 -11.30
CA GLY A 110 -4.19 -1.18 -11.78
C GLY A 110 -3.15 -0.60 -12.76
N VAL A 111 -2.78 0.67 -12.60
CA VAL A 111 -1.89 1.40 -13.51
C VAL A 111 -0.56 0.66 -13.72
N GLU A 112 0.04 0.07 -12.68
CA GLU A 112 1.29 -0.68 -12.87
C GLU A 112 1.06 -1.98 -13.64
N ALA A 113 0.01 -2.73 -13.31
CA ALA A 113 -0.34 -3.95 -14.02
C ALA A 113 -0.78 -3.67 -15.47
N ASP A 114 -1.46 -2.54 -15.69
CA ASP A 114 -1.87 -2.10 -17.01
C ASP A 114 -0.69 -1.59 -17.84
N LEU A 115 0.23 -0.83 -17.23
CA LEU A 115 1.51 -0.44 -17.85
C LEU A 115 2.34 -1.67 -18.25
N GLN A 116 2.45 -2.67 -17.37
CA GLN A 116 3.16 -3.91 -17.65
C GLN A 116 2.51 -4.67 -18.83
N ARG A 117 1.17 -4.69 -18.88
CA ARG A 117 0.44 -5.32 -20.00
C ARG A 117 0.67 -4.57 -21.31
N LEU A 118 0.48 -3.25 -21.32
CA LEU A 118 0.68 -2.40 -22.49
C LEU A 118 2.12 -2.45 -23.00
N LEU A 119 3.09 -2.41 -22.08
CA LEU A 119 4.51 -2.50 -22.46
C LEU A 119 4.88 -3.88 -23.01
N ALA A 120 4.23 -4.93 -22.54
CA ALA A 120 4.41 -6.27 -23.09
C ALA A 120 3.85 -6.42 -24.53
N GLU A 121 2.84 -5.61 -24.88
CA GLU A 121 2.26 -5.53 -26.22
C GLU A 121 3.02 -4.56 -27.13
N GLN A 122 3.77 -3.60 -26.57
CA GLN A 122 4.49 -2.52 -27.25
C GLN A 122 5.97 -2.52 -26.82
N VAL A 123 6.64 -3.65 -27.02
CA VAL A 123 8.06 -3.83 -26.59
C VAL A 123 9.01 -2.89 -27.31
N ASP A 124 8.67 -2.42 -28.50
CA ASP A 124 9.36 -1.44 -29.33
C ASP A 124 9.59 -0.10 -28.61
N VAL A 125 8.76 0.25 -27.63
CA VAL A 125 9.00 1.41 -26.72
C VAL A 125 10.32 1.29 -25.98
N ILE A 126 10.82 0.07 -25.71
CA ILE A 126 12.12 -0.19 -25.08
C ILE A 126 13.22 -0.36 -26.13
N GLY A 127 12.91 -0.99 -27.25
CA GLY A 127 13.84 -1.20 -28.33
C GLY A 127 13.24 -2.07 -29.45
N ASP A 128 13.45 -1.64 -30.69
CA ASP A 128 12.91 -2.28 -31.89
C ASP A 128 13.46 -3.69 -32.13
N ASP A 129 14.62 -4.00 -31.56
CA ASP A 129 15.30 -5.29 -31.67
C ASP A 129 14.92 -6.27 -30.55
N LEU A 130 13.91 -5.95 -29.75
CA LEU A 130 13.51 -6.74 -28.59
C LEU A 130 12.18 -7.46 -28.83
N ALA A 131 12.05 -8.66 -28.28
CA ALA A 131 10.81 -9.41 -28.20
C ALA A 131 10.54 -9.90 -26.78
N LEU A 132 9.25 -9.98 -26.43
CA LEU A 132 8.83 -10.50 -25.15
C LEU A 132 9.14 -12.01 -25.05
N VAL A 133 9.85 -12.39 -23.98
CA VAL A 133 10.01 -13.79 -23.59
C VAL A 133 8.87 -14.19 -22.66
N ARG A 134 8.64 -13.39 -21.58
CA ARG A 134 7.60 -13.68 -20.61
C ARG A 134 7.31 -12.45 -19.73
N ARG A 135 6.05 -12.29 -19.38
CA ARG A 135 5.60 -11.46 -18.25
C ARG A 135 5.74 -12.26 -16.97
N GLU A 136 5.97 -11.56 -15.85
CA GLU A 136 6.11 -12.19 -14.52
C GLU A 136 7.15 -13.34 -14.57
N PHE A 137 8.37 -13.01 -15.04
CA PHE A 137 9.43 -14.02 -15.18
C PHE A 137 9.91 -14.46 -13.79
N PRO A 138 9.79 -15.76 -13.42
CA PRO A 138 10.03 -16.24 -12.07
C PRO A 138 11.51 -16.17 -11.69
N THR A 139 11.78 -15.68 -10.49
CA THR A 139 13.09 -15.77 -9.83
C THR A 139 12.93 -16.27 -8.40
N ALA A 140 14.03 -16.60 -7.73
CA ALA A 140 14.01 -17.08 -6.34
C ALA A 140 13.49 -16.04 -5.32
N ILE A 141 13.46 -14.76 -5.69
CA ILE A 141 13.05 -13.65 -4.80
C ILE A 141 11.76 -12.95 -5.27
N GLY A 142 11.05 -13.51 -6.24
CA GLY A 142 9.85 -12.97 -6.85
C GLY A 142 9.97 -12.84 -8.37
N PRO A 143 8.88 -12.54 -9.07
CA PRO A 143 8.90 -12.39 -10.52
C PRO A 143 9.48 -11.04 -10.95
N VAL A 144 10.19 -11.01 -12.07
CA VAL A 144 10.53 -9.80 -12.83
C VAL A 144 9.35 -9.46 -13.73
N ASP A 145 8.97 -8.21 -13.82
CA ASP A 145 7.76 -7.78 -14.55
C ASP A 145 7.77 -8.23 -16.01
N LEU A 146 8.84 -7.94 -16.75
CA LEU A 146 9.03 -8.44 -18.11
C LEU A 146 10.44 -8.97 -18.32
N MET A 147 10.54 -10.12 -18.99
CA MET A 147 11.78 -10.62 -19.57
C MET A 147 11.69 -10.50 -21.08
N LEU A 148 12.64 -9.79 -21.67
CA LEU A 148 12.78 -9.58 -23.10
C LEU A 148 14.05 -10.24 -23.63
N ARG A 149 14.11 -10.48 -24.95
CA ARG A 149 15.32 -10.93 -25.65
C ARG A 149 15.50 -10.20 -26.96
N ARG A 150 16.74 -10.06 -27.41
CA ARG A 150 17.05 -9.57 -28.77
C ARG A 150 16.67 -10.58 -29.83
N VAL A 151 16.03 -10.14 -30.91
CA VAL A 151 15.42 -11.00 -31.94
C VAL A 151 16.37 -11.33 -33.06
N GLU A 152 17.26 -10.44 -33.47
CA GLU A 152 18.13 -10.60 -34.64
C GLU A 152 19.53 -10.09 -34.38
N VAL A 153 20.40 -10.92 -33.87
CA VAL A 153 21.85 -10.66 -33.95
C VAL A 153 22.58 -12.01 -33.95
N GLU A 154 23.49 -12.22 -34.89
CA GLU A 154 24.63 -13.10 -34.66
C GLU A 154 25.42 -12.50 -33.52
N LEU A 155 25.00 -12.87 -32.29
CA LEU A 155 25.57 -12.32 -31.06
C LEU A 155 26.98 -12.84 -30.93
N ALA A 156 27.95 -11.95 -30.96
CA ALA A 156 29.32 -12.29 -30.55
C ALA A 156 29.25 -12.91 -29.15
N SER A 157 30.17 -13.87 -28.87
CA SER A 157 30.26 -14.48 -27.56
C SER A 157 30.33 -13.40 -26.46
N GLY A 158 29.43 -13.45 -25.48
CA GLY A 158 29.34 -12.47 -24.38
C GLY A 158 28.47 -11.23 -24.64
N ALA A 159 27.79 -11.13 -25.78
CA ALA A 159 26.83 -10.04 -26.01
C ALA A 159 25.56 -10.18 -25.17
N VAL A 160 24.99 -9.04 -24.75
CA VAL A 160 23.73 -8.98 -23.99
C VAL A 160 22.58 -9.52 -24.88
N ARG A 161 21.99 -10.62 -24.43
CA ARG A 161 20.88 -11.28 -25.12
C ARG A 161 19.54 -11.01 -24.46
N HIS A 162 19.52 -10.93 -23.13
CA HIS A 162 18.31 -10.77 -22.35
C HIS A 162 18.23 -9.39 -21.69
N VAL A 163 17.01 -8.87 -21.53
CA VAL A 163 16.72 -7.61 -20.87
C VAL A 163 15.63 -7.87 -19.83
N ALA A 164 15.93 -7.57 -18.57
CA ALA A 164 14.98 -7.61 -17.47
C ALA A 164 14.40 -6.20 -17.26
N VAL A 165 13.08 -6.08 -17.26
CA VAL A 165 12.38 -4.81 -17.12
C VAL A 165 11.57 -4.79 -15.84
N GLU A 166 11.77 -3.74 -15.04
CA GLU A 166 10.93 -3.40 -13.89
C GLU A 166 10.02 -2.24 -14.26
N VAL A 167 8.71 -2.39 -14.04
CA VAL A 167 7.68 -1.42 -14.44
C VAL A 167 7.09 -0.76 -13.20
N LYS A 168 7.07 0.57 -13.16
CA LYS A 168 6.49 1.33 -12.05
C LYS A 168 5.63 2.49 -12.56
N ARG A 169 4.62 2.86 -11.80
CA ARG A 169 3.96 4.15 -12.01
C ARG A 169 4.91 5.30 -11.65
N ARG A 170 5.56 5.20 -10.48
CA ARG A 170 6.57 6.16 -10.02
C ARG A 170 7.77 5.38 -9.50
N ALA A 171 8.91 5.53 -10.14
CA ALA A 171 10.12 4.84 -9.75
C ALA A 171 10.96 5.69 -8.78
N GLY A 172 11.21 5.16 -7.60
CA GLY A 172 12.13 5.64 -6.59
C GLY A 172 13.41 4.81 -6.53
N ILE A 173 14.26 5.07 -5.54
CA ILE A 173 15.49 4.32 -5.28
C ILE A 173 15.18 2.83 -5.03
N ASP A 174 14.08 2.54 -4.36
CA ASP A 174 13.59 1.20 -4.05
C ASP A 174 13.38 0.32 -5.30
N ALA A 175 12.87 0.91 -6.39
CA ALA A 175 12.71 0.22 -7.67
C ALA A 175 14.06 -0.15 -8.31
N VAL A 176 15.05 0.75 -8.23
CA VAL A 176 16.42 0.47 -8.70
C VAL A 176 17.06 -0.64 -7.87
N GLU A 177 16.90 -0.60 -6.54
CA GLU A 177 17.39 -1.64 -5.62
C GLU A 177 16.72 -3.00 -5.90
N GLN A 178 15.43 -3.01 -6.21
CA GLN A 178 14.70 -4.22 -6.57
C GLN A 178 15.25 -4.83 -7.85
N LEU A 179 15.37 -4.02 -8.92
CA LEU A 179 15.90 -4.48 -10.21
C LEU A 179 17.36 -4.94 -10.10
N THR A 180 18.18 -4.25 -9.30
CA THR A 180 19.57 -4.67 -9.04
C THR A 180 19.63 -6.10 -8.47
N ARG A 181 18.81 -6.42 -7.47
CA ARG A 181 18.75 -7.76 -6.88
C ARG A 181 18.30 -8.82 -7.90
N TYR A 182 17.37 -8.50 -8.78
CA TYR A 182 16.98 -9.38 -9.87
C TYR A 182 18.13 -9.63 -10.85
N LEU A 183 18.83 -8.56 -11.26
CA LEU A 183 19.98 -8.69 -12.17
C LEU A 183 21.12 -9.52 -11.60
N GLU A 184 21.42 -9.38 -10.30
CA GLU A 184 22.40 -10.21 -9.61
C GLU A 184 22.05 -11.71 -9.66
N LEU A 185 20.78 -12.06 -9.51
CA LEU A 185 20.30 -13.44 -9.60
C LEU A 185 20.31 -13.97 -11.03
N LEU A 186 19.76 -13.19 -11.97
CA LEU A 186 19.66 -13.59 -13.37
C LEU A 186 21.05 -13.78 -14.00
N ASN A 187 22.03 -12.95 -13.64
CA ASN A 187 23.39 -13.06 -14.13
C ASN A 187 24.20 -14.20 -13.51
N ARG A 188 23.67 -14.92 -12.53
CA ARG A 188 24.24 -16.19 -12.05
C ARG A 188 23.90 -17.38 -12.94
N ASP A 189 22.83 -17.25 -13.73
CA ASP A 189 22.42 -18.31 -14.67
C ASP A 189 23.18 -18.12 -16.00
N PRO A 190 24.09 -19.06 -16.38
CA PRO A 190 24.87 -18.97 -17.60
C PRO A 190 24.01 -19.03 -18.89
N HIS A 191 22.75 -19.50 -18.81
CA HIS A 191 21.82 -19.52 -19.93
C HIS A 191 21.16 -18.18 -20.17
N LEU A 192 21.11 -17.32 -19.16
CA LEU A 192 20.51 -15.98 -19.22
C LEU A 192 21.57 -14.88 -19.35
N ALA A 193 22.70 -15.04 -18.68
CA ALA A 193 23.77 -14.05 -18.60
C ALA A 193 24.44 -13.81 -19.98
N PRO A 194 24.82 -12.56 -20.27
CA PRO A 194 24.59 -11.35 -19.50
C PRO A 194 23.18 -10.78 -19.70
N VAL A 195 22.53 -10.36 -18.60
CA VAL A 195 21.22 -9.73 -18.57
C VAL A 195 21.36 -8.24 -18.28
N ARG A 196 20.78 -7.39 -19.13
CA ARG A 196 20.70 -5.94 -18.94
C ARG A 196 19.41 -5.57 -18.20
N GLY A 197 19.46 -4.50 -17.41
CA GLY A 197 18.29 -3.98 -16.69
C GLY A 197 17.71 -2.74 -17.36
N VAL A 198 16.38 -2.65 -17.39
CA VAL A 198 15.65 -1.44 -17.79
C VAL A 198 14.59 -1.12 -16.71
N LEU A 199 14.65 0.10 -16.17
CA LEU A 199 13.63 0.65 -15.30
C LEU A 199 12.66 1.50 -16.12
N ALA A 200 11.45 1.02 -16.34
CA ALA A 200 10.42 1.67 -17.13
C ALA A 200 9.32 2.24 -16.22
N ALA A 201 9.03 3.55 -16.29
CA ALA A 201 8.03 4.17 -15.42
C ALA A 201 7.41 5.42 -16.04
N GLN A 202 6.18 5.81 -15.62
CA GLN A 202 5.59 7.09 -16.02
C GLN A 202 6.38 8.28 -15.48
N SER A 203 6.98 8.13 -14.28
CA SER A 203 7.89 9.13 -13.73
C SER A 203 9.00 8.47 -12.95
N ILE A 204 10.21 9.00 -13.07
CA ILE A 204 11.42 8.50 -12.41
C ILE A 204 12.03 9.63 -11.58
N ALA A 205 12.19 9.40 -10.28
CA ALA A 205 12.80 10.36 -9.38
C ALA A 205 14.27 10.65 -9.82
N PRO A 206 14.75 11.90 -9.72
CA PRO A 206 16.12 12.25 -10.13
C PRO A 206 17.19 11.36 -9.47
N GLN A 207 17.04 11.08 -8.17
CA GLN A 207 17.96 10.22 -7.42
C GLN A 207 17.95 8.77 -7.93
N ALA A 208 16.75 8.26 -8.31
CA ALA A 208 16.62 6.93 -8.90
C ALA A 208 17.29 6.86 -10.28
N LYS A 209 17.17 7.92 -11.09
CA LYS A 209 17.82 7.99 -12.40
C LYS A 209 19.35 7.99 -12.28
N THR A 210 19.89 8.74 -11.32
CA THR A 210 21.34 8.77 -11.05
C THR A 210 21.81 7.38 -10.60
N LEU A 211 21.15 6.77 -9.62
CA LEU A 211 21.52 5.44 -9.11
C LEU A 211 21.40 4.35 -10.18
N ALA A 212 20.39 4.42 -11.05
CA ALA A 212 20.25 3.49 -12.18
C ALA A 212 21.44 3.60 -13.13
N GLY A 213 21.85 4.82 -13.49
CA GLY A 213 23.03 5.06 -14.32
C GLY A 213 24.32 4.51 -13.71
N ASP A 214 24.55 4.74 -12.40
CA ASP A 214 25.70 4.21 -11.67
C ASP A 214 25.78 2.68 -11.66
N ARG A 215 24.62 2.01 -11.81
CA ARG A 215 24.50 0.55 -11.84
C ARG A 215 24.37 -0.04 -13.25
N GLY A 216 24.51 0.78 -14.28
CA GLY A 216 24.35 0.33 -15.68
C GLY A 216 22.91 -0.13 -16.01
N ILE A 217 21.92 0.39 -15.29
CA ILE A 217 20.48 0.18 -15.55
C ILE A 217 19.97 1.34 -16.41
N ASP A 218 19.37 1.01 -17.54
CA ASP A 218 18.74 2.03 -18.38
C ASP A 218 17.40 2.47 -17.80
N THR A 219 16.99 3.68 -18.17
CA THR A 219 15.72 4.25 -17.72
C THR A 219 14.87 4.67 -18.91
N VAL A 220 13.59 4.26 -18.91
CA VAL A 220 12.61 4.62 -19.93
C VAL A 220 11.42 5.31 -19.26
N VAL A 221 11.05 6.49 -19.73
CA VAL A 221 9.84 7.18 -19.28
C VAL A 221 8.70 6.79 -20.21
N LEU A 222 7.62 6.24 -19.62
CA LEU A 222 6.46 5.73 -20.34
C LEU A 222 5.38 6.81 -20.43
N ASP A 223 4.88 7.08 -21.62
CA ASP A 223 3.66 7.85 -21.83
C ASP A 223 2.46 6.91 -21.81
N TYR A 224 1.79 6.85 -20.66
CA TYR A 224 0.69 5.93 -20.43
C TYR A 224 -0.54 6.22 -21.30
N ASP A 225 -0.81 7.49 -21.59
CA ASP A 225 -1.97 7.89 -22.38
C ASP A 225 -1.72 7.58 -23.87
N ALA A 226 -0.51 7.85 -24.35
CA ALA A 226 -0.10 7.44 -25.69
C ALA A 226 -0.14 5.92 -25.88
N MET A 227 0.33 5.15 -24.88
CA MET A 227 0.28 3.68 -24.93
C MET A 227 -1.14 3.11 -24.96
N LYS A 228 -2.13 3.82 -24.42
CA LYS A 228 -3.56 3.49 -24.50
C LYS A 228 -4.22 3.88 -25.82
N GLY A 229 -3.51 4.60 -26.69
CA GLY A 229 -4.09 5.19 -27.90
C GLY A 229 -5.04 6.36 -27.61
N VAL A 230 -4.95 6.97 -26.42
CA VAL A 230 -5.64 8.22 -26.11
C VAL A 230 -4.73 9.35 -26.59
N GLU A 231 -5.17 10.08 -27.61
CA GLU A 231 -4.45 11.29 -28.02
C GLU A 231 -4.36 12.23 -26.81
N SER A 232 -3.13 12.57 -26.39
CA SER A 232 -2.90 13.54 -25.35
C SER A 232 -3.44 14.89 -25.84
N GLY A 233 -4.64 15.26 -25.36
CA GLY A 233 -5.29 16.53 -25.68
C GLY A 233 -4.64 17.74 -25.02
N ILE A 234 -3.32 17.74 -24.88
CA ILE A 234 -2.52 18.91 -24.47
C ILE A 234 -2.15 19.64 -25.76
N PRO A 235 -2.73 20.83 -26.05
CA PRO A 235 -2.25 21.65 -27.16
C PRO A 235 -0.79 22.01 -26.88
N THR A 236 0.12 21.58 -27.74
CA THR A 236 1.46 22.15 -27.80
C THR A 236 1.31 23.62 -28.16
N LEU A 237 1.43 24.50 -27.18
CA LEU A 237 1.62 25.93 -27.44
C LEU A 237 3.03 26.09 -28.06
N PHE A 238 3.03 26.46 -29.35
CA PHE A 238 4.21 26.92 -30.06
C PHE A 238 4.74 28.20 -29.43
#